data_496fe87b8df61cb9b92e2ceab9990187
#
_entry.id   496fe87b8df61cb9b92e2ceab9990187
#
_cell.length_a   1.000
_cell.length_b   1.000
_cell.length_c   1.000
_cell.angle_alpha   90.00
_cell.angle_beta   90.00
_cell.angle_gamma   90.00
#
_symmetry.space_group_name_H-M   'P 1'
#
loop_
_entity.id
_entity.type
_entity.pdbx_description
1 polymer ?
#
loop_
_entity_poly.entity_id
_entity_poly.type
_entity_poly.pdbx_seq_one_letter_code
_entity_poly.pdbx_strand_id
1 'polypeptide(L)'
;GYEASLATGLGLSLPDAGGRSFFVPLVATGKTYLPLDAEKRQALAFRLSAGTLLGYPPESERFYLSGGGSEALLLRGYEDRKYGGLSFATASVEYRYDFRLSPQGGTNLYGILFTDLGLADNTGGVKWGAGIGVQLDLDVFGALLPSLRLDYAFSPESPTGRIHFRIGPMF
;
A
#
# COMPACT_ATOMS: atom_id res chain seq x y z
N GLY A 1 -4.26 1.97 17.85
CA GLY A 1 -3.38 3.11 17.49
C GLY A 1 -3.84 3.77 16.21
N TYR A 2 -3.52 5.03 16.05
CA TYR A 2 -3.77 5.77 14.81
C TYR A 2 -2.49 6.47 14.36
N GLU A 3 -2.35 6.63 13.04
CA GLU A 3 -1.28 7.37 12.40
C GLU A 3 -1.87 8.21 11.28
N ALA A 4 -1.40 9.43 11.13
CA ALA A 4 -1.73 10.26 9.98
C ALA A 4 -0.46 10.90 9.45
N SER A 5 -0.27 10.89 8.15
CA SER A 5 0.87 11.49 7.47
C SER A 5 0.41 12.37 6.32
N LEU A 6 1.14 13.47 6.12
CA LEU A 6 1.03 14.33 4.96
C LEU A 6 2.40 14.44 4.32
N ALA A 7 2.53 14.00 3.10
CA ALA A 7 3.75 14.13 2.31
C ALA A 7 3.55 15.17 1.21
N THR A 8 4.52 16.08 1.08
CA THR A 8 4.59 17.04 -0.02
C THR A 8 6.02 17.17 -0.48
N GLY A 9 6.22 17.57 -1.72
CA GLY A 9 7.54 17.77 -2.30
C GLY A 9 7.49 18.79 -3.42
N LEU A 10 8.66 19.17 -3.91
CA LEU A 10 8.81 19.97 -5.12
C LEU A 10 9.54 19.11 -6.14
N GLY A 11 8.92 18.91 -7.29
CA GLY A 11 9.51 18.21 -8.43
C GLY A 11 9.92 19.21 -9.51
N LEU A 12 11.18 19.13 -9.91
CA LEU A 12 11.71 19.85 -11.07
C LEU A 12 12.24 18.78 -12.03
N SER A 13 11.65 18.68 -13.21
CA SER A 13 12.22 17.87 -14.28
C SER A 13 13.07 18.77 -15.17
N LEU A 14 14.33 18.36 -15.38
CA LEU A 14 15.17 18.98 -16.38
C LEU A 14 14.66 18.62 -17.77
N PRO A 15 14.72 19.53 -18.74
CA PRO A 15 14.08 19.33 -20.03
C PRO A 15 14.81 18.23 -20.83
N ASP A 16 14.13 17.10 -20.99
CA ASP A 16 14.23 16.38 -22.24
C ASP A 16 13.33 17.08 -23.26
N ALA A 17 13.78 17.25 -24.48
CA ALA A 17 13.14 17.80 -25.68
C ALA A 17 11.75 18.51 -25.62
N GLY A 18 11.13 18.68 -24.48
CA GLY A 18 9.73 19.16 -24.32
C GLY A 18 9.51 20.32 -23.33
N GLY A 19 10.52 20.86 -22.69
CA GLY A 19 10.37 22.00 -21.79
C GLY A 19 10.52 21.68 -20.30
N ARG A 20 10.63 22.73 -19.48
CA ARG A 20 10.73 22.62 -18.01
C ARG A 20 9.38 22.17 -17.44
N SER A 21 9.33 21.06 -16.71
CA SER A 21 8.15 20.70 -15.93
C SER A 21 8.40 21.00 -14.47
N PHE A 22 7.44 21.72 -13.89
CA PHE A 22 7.37 21.99 -12.46
C PHE A 22 6.09 21.35 -11.94
N PHE A 23 6.21 20.59 -10.85
CA PHE A 23 5.07 19.98 -10.21
C PHE A 23 5.23 19.84 -8.70
N VAL A 24 4.12 19.74 -8.00
CA VAL A 24 4.05 19.60 -6.54
C VAL A 24 3.18 18.37 -6.23
N PRO A 25 3.76 17.27 -5.74
CA PRO A 25 2.99 16.17 -5.20
C PRO A 25 2.44 16.50 -3.82
N LEU A 26 1.16 16.23 -3.62
CA LEU A 26 0.47 16.28 -2.33
C LEU A 26 -0.11 14.90 -2.07
N VAL A 27 0.27 14.24 -0.98
CA VAL A 27 -0.24 12.92 -0.59
C VAL A 27 -0.59 12.94 0.89
N ALA A 28 -1.81 12.56 1.22
CA ALA A 28 -2.27 12.38 2.58
C ALA A 28 -2.60 10.89 2.82
N THR A 29 -2.19 10.36 3.97
CA THR A 29 -2.47 9.00 4.38
C THR A 29 -2.89 8.97 5.85
N GLY A 30 -3.97 8.27 6.14
CA GLY A 30 -4.42 7.95 7.49
C GLY A 30 -4.46 6.44 7.69
N LYS A 31 -4.00 5.98 8.85
CA LYS A 31 -4.00 4.58 9.25
C LYS A 31 -4.55 4.44 10.66
N THR A 32 -5.25 3.34 10.91
CA THR A 32 -5.70 3.00 12.26
C THR A 32 -5.71 1.49 12.48
N TYR A 33 -5.45 1.08 13.72
CA TYR A 33 -5.42 -0.31 14.15
C TYR A 33 -6.38 -0.48 15.32
N LEU A 34 -7.31 -1.43 15.18
CA LEU A 34 -8.28 -1.79 16.18
C LEU A 34 -8.02 -3.22 16.63
N PRO A 35 -7.50 -3.45 17.84
CA PRO A 35 -7.42 -4.78 18.41
C PRO A 35 -8.84 -5.33 18.65
N LEU A 36 -9.08 -6.58 18.26
CA LEU A 36 -10.38 -7.23 18.40
C LEU A 36 -10.47 -8.13 19.64
N ASP A 37 -9.33 -8.47 20.22
CA ASP A 37 -9.25 -9.31 21.42
C ASP A 37 -8.32 -8.70 22.48
N ALA A 38 -8.52 -9.11 23.73
CA ALA A 38 -7.72 -8.63 24.86
C ALA A 38 -6.23 -9.02 24.75
N GLU A 39 -5.95 -10.14 24.10
CA GLU A 39 -4.60 -10.63 23.86
C GLU A 39 -3.89 -9.93 22.69
N LYS A 40 -4.61 -9.09 21.94
CA LYS A 40 -4.15 -8.37 20.76
C LYS A 40 -3.60 -9.30 19.66
N ARG A 41 -4.12 -10.52 19.60
CA ARG A 41 -3.79 -11.48 18.54
C ARG A 41 -4.52 -11.19 17.24
N GLN A 42 -5.69 -10.54 17.37
CA GLN A 42 -6.55 -10.19 16.25
C GLN A 42 -6.66 -8.68 16.14
N ALA A 43 -6.50 -8.17 14.94
CA ALA A 43 -6.63 -6.74 14.68
C ALA A 43 -7.28 -6.48 13.32
N LEU A 44 -8.04 -5.38 13.26
CA LEU A 44 -8.41 -4.74 12.00
C LEU A 44 -7.49 -3.55 11.77
N ALA A 45 -6.89 -3.49 10.60
CA ALA A 45 -6.12 -2.36 10.14
C ALA A 45 -6.86 -1.68 8.98
N PHE A 46 -6.94 -0.36 9.05
CA PHE A 46 -7.56 0.48 8.02
C PHE A 46 -6.54 1.47 7.51
N ARG A 47 -6.55 1.69 6.21
CA ARG A 47 -5.76 2.75 5.57
C ARG A 47 -6.63 3.46 4.54
N LEU A 48 -6.51 4.78 4.53
CA LEU A 48 -7.07 5.66 3.52
C LEU A 48 -5.97 6.58 3.02
N SER A 49 -5.78 6.66 1.72
CA SER A 49 -4.81 7.56 1.12
C SER A 49 -5.43 8.29 -0.06
N ALA A 50 -5.02 9.54 -0.24
CA ALA A 50 -5.38 10.32 -1.41
C ALA A 50 -4.23 11.23 -1.78
N GLY A 51 -4.10 11.55 -3.07
CA GLY A 51 -3.07 12.47 -3.51
C GLY A 51 -3.38 13.10 -4.85
N THR A 52 -2.69 14.22 -5.10
CA THR A 52 -2.76 14.94 -6.36
C THR A 52 -1.42 15.55 -6.73
N LEU A 53 -1.16 15.64 -8.03
CA LEU A 53 -0.02 16.35 -8.62
C LEU A 53 -0.51 17.67 -9.18
N LEU A 54 0.01 18.76 -8.65
CA LEU A 54 -0.28 20.11 -9.15
C LEU A 54 0.81 20.51 -10.15
N GLY A 55 0.42 21.19 -11.23
CA GLY A 55 1.34 21.64 -12.27
C GLY A 55 1.44 20.68 -13.45
N TYR A 56 2.60 20.52 -14.04
CA TYR A 56 2.84 19.76 -15.28
C TYR A 56 3.86 18.65 -15.04
N PRO A 57 3.50 17.56 -14.33
CA PRO A 57 4.42 16.45 -14.10
C PRO A 57 4.64 15.67 -15.40
N PRO A 58 5.87 15.18 -15.64
CA PRO A 58 6.11 14.21 -16.69
C PRO A 58 5.38 12.90 -16.39
N GLU A 59 5.18 12.06 -17.39
CA GLU A 59 4.43 10.81 -17.24
C GLU A 59 5.09 9.85 -16.22
N SER A 60 6.40 9.86 -16.13
CA SER A 60 7.17 9.06 -15.16
C SER A 60 6.84 9.37 -13.70
N GLU A 61 6.39 10.59 -13.42
CA GLU A 61 6.11 11.09 -12.07
C GLU A 61 4.62 10.97 -11.68
N ARG A 62 3.77 10.51 -12.61
CA ARG A 62 2.35 10.28 -12.30
C ARG A 62 2.19 9.20 -11.24
N PHE A 63 1.13 9.31 -10.47
CA PHE A 63 0.75 8.25 -9.55
C PHE A 63 0.26 7.01 -10.31
N TYR A 64 0.74 5.82 -9.90
CA TYR A 64 0.31 4.56 -10.47
C TYR A 64 -0.12 3.60 -9.37
N LEU A 65 -1.37 3.15 -9.41
CA LEU A 65 -1.90 2.16 -8.48
C LEU A 65 -1.18 0.82 -8.68
N SER A 66 -0.95 0.10 -7.57
CA SER A 66 -0.21 -1.17 -7.51
C SER A 66 1.26 -1.09 -7.90
N GLY A 67 1.77 0.11 -8.21
CA GLY A 67 3.17 0.31 -8.62
C GLY A 67 4.03 0.96 -7.54
N GLY A 68 5.35 0.84 -7.70
CA GLY A 68 6.33 1.70 -7.03
C GLY A 68 6.56 1.50 -5.55
N GLY A 69 6.02 0.47 -4.92
CA GLY A 69 6.29 0.16 -3.51
C GLY A 69 5.68 1.15 -2.50
N SER A 70 4.97 2.19 -2.93
CA SER A 70 4.27 3.11 -2.04
C SER A 70 3.00 2.46 -1.48
N GLU A 71 2.89 2.46 -0.15
CA GLU A 71 1.69 1.96 0.51
C GLU A 71 0.44 2.78 0.18
N ALA A 72 0.60 4.09 -0.05
CA ALA A 72 -0.49 4.98 -0.43
C ALA A 72 -1.15 4.59 -1.75
N LEU A 73 -0.42 3.95 -2.66
CA LEU A 73 -0.87 3.56 -3.99
C LEU A 73 -1.27 2.07 -4.08
N LEU A 74 -1.38 1.38 -2.96
CA LEU A 74 -1.62 -0.06 -2.93
C LEU A 74 -3.03 -0.43 -3.41
N LEU A 75 -3.09 -1.23 -4.48
CA LEU A 75 -4.28 -1.86 -5.02
C LEU A 75 -3.90 -3.25 -5.51
N ARG A 76 -4.02 -4.26 -4.64
CA ARG A 76 -3.60 -5.65 -4.95
C ARG A 76 -4.59 -6.34 -5.90
N GLY A 77 -4.10 -7.29 -6.69
CA GLY A 77 -4.87 -8.02 -7.70
C GLY A 77 -4.85 -7.39 -9.08
N TYR A 78 -4.13 -6.28 -9.25
CA TYR A 78 -3.97 -5.61 -10.54
C TYR A 78 -2.51 -5.62 -10.99
N GLU A 79 -2.31 -5.37 -12.25
CA GLU A 79 -1.00 -5.17 -12.88
C GLU A 79 -0.36 -3.88 -12.38
N ASP A 80 0.95 -3.92 -12.15
CA ASP A 80 1.69 -2.74 -11.75
C ASP A 80 1.57 -1.65 -12.81
N ARG A 81 1.32 -0.42 -12.34
CA ARG A 81 1.24 0.78 -13.19
C ARG A 81 0.13 0.77 -14.25
N LYS A 82 -0.84 -0.15 -14.16
CA LYS A 82 -1.96 -0.21 -15.10
C LYS A 82 -2.89 0.99 -14.98
N TYR A 83 -3.15 1.41 -13.75
CA TYR A 83 -4.04 2.53 -13.44
C TYR A 83 -3.26 3.65 -12.78
N GLY A 84 -3.48 4.87 -13.23
CA GLY A 84 -2.78 6.02 -12.68
C GLY A 84 -3.31 7.34 -13.23
N GLY A 85 -2.65 8.41 -12.83
CA GLY A 85 -3.01 9.77 -13.24
C GLY A 85 -2.36 10.84 -12.39
N LEU A 86 -2.93 12.02 -12.44
CA LEU A 86 -2.53 13.15 -11.61
C LEU A 86 -3.11 13.07 -10.20
N SER A 87 -4.23 12.33 -10.05
CA SER A 87 -4.90 12.18 -8.76
C SER A 87 -5.26 10.72 -8.50
N PHE A 88 -5.29 10.36 -7.23
CA PHE A 88 -5.70 9.03 -6.78
C PHE A 88 -6.40 9.09 -5.43
N ALA A 89 -7.17 8.04 -5.15
CA ALA A 89 -7.64 7.70 -3.82
C ALA A 89 -7.58 6.18 -3.64
N THR A 90 -7.14 5.71 -2.49
CA THR A 90 -7.11 4.29 -2.13
C THR A 90 -7.64 4.09 -0.73
N ALA A 91 -8.28 2.94 -0.51
CA ALA A 91 -8.68 2.48 0.82
C ALA A 91 -8.30 1.00 0.96
N SER A 92 -7.89 0.59 2.14
CA SER A 92 -7.54 -0.80 2.44
C SER A 92 -8.04 -1.18 3.82
N VAL A 93 -8.60 -2.38 3.93
CA VAL A 93 -8.98 -3.00 5.19
C VAL A 93 -8.30 -4.34 5.28
N GLU A 94 -7.63 -4.60 6.40
CA GLU A 94 -6.96 -5.87 6.67
C GLU A 94 -7.43 -6.44 8.00
N TYR A 95 -7.86 -7.70 8.03
CA TYR A 95 -7.93 -8.50 9.23
C TYR A 95 -6.60 -9.23 9.40
N ARG A 96 -5.99 -9.12 10.56
CA ARG A 96 -4.69 -9.71 10.91
C ARG A 96 -4.82 -10.64 12.08
N TYR A 97 -4.23 -11.83 11.98
CA TYR A 97 -4.12 -12.80 13.06
C TYR A 97 -2.67 -13.11 13.36
N ASP A 98 -2.24 -12.88 14.60
CA ASP A 98 -0.89 -13.16 15.08
C ASP A 98 -0.78 -14.59 15.61
N PHE A 99 0.00 -15.43 14.95
CA PHE A 99 0.24 -16.82 15.35
C PHE A 99 1.22 -16.96 16.50
N ARG A 100 1.91 -15.88 16.90
CA ARG A 100 2.89 -15.86 18.00
C ARG A 100 3.89 -17.02 17.94
N LEU A 101 4.68 -17.10 16.91
CA LEU A 101 5.67 -18.17 16.75
C LEU A 101 6.71 -18.18 17.86
N SER A 102 7.01 -17.00 18.44
CA SER A 102 7.94 -16.88 19.56
C SER A 102 7.27 -16.19 20.77
N PRO A 103 6.96 -16.93 21.83
CA PRO A 103 6.38 -16.35 23.05
C PRO A 103 7.28 -15.33 23.77
N GLN A 104 8.58 -15.40 23.52
CA GLN A 104 9.59 -14.52 24.15
C GLN A 104 9.89 -13.26 23.33
N GLY A 105 9.15 -13.03 22.25
CA GLY A 105 9.41 -11.97 21.28
C GLY A 105 10.37 -12.42 20.18
N GLY A 106 10.48 -11.65 19.13
CA GLY A 106 11.41 -11.88 18.04
C GLY A 106 10.71 -12.19 16.71
N THR A 107 10.45 -13.45 16.41
CA THR A 107 9.85 -13.82 15.13
C THR A 107 8.34 -13.98 15.26
N ASN A 108 7.56 -13.22 14.47
CA ASN A 108 6.11 -13.32 14.42
C ASN A 108 5.63 -13.63 13.01
N LEU A 109 4.60 -14.48 12.94
CA LEU A 109 3.89 -14.80 11.70
C LEU A 109 2.46 -14.28 11.80
N TYR A 110 2.04 -13.55 10.79
CA TYR A 110 0.68 -13.04 10.68
C TYR A 110 -0.03 -13.67 9.48
N GLY A 111 -1.26 -14.15 9.70
CA GLY A 111 -2.21 -14.43 8.63
C GLY A 111 -3.05 -13.19 8.37
N ILE A 112 -3.32 -12.91 7.11
CA ILE A 112 -3.97 -11.67 6.70
C ILE A 112 -5.08 -11.96 5.71
N LEU A 113 -6.25 -11.37 5.94
CA LEU A 113 -7.32 -11.24 4.94
C LEU A 113 -7.45 -9.76 4.61
N PHE A 114 -7.62 -9.43 3.34
CA PHE A 114 -7.68 -8.01 2.97
C PHE A 114 -8.64 -7.72 1.83
N THR A 115 -9.05 -6.46 1.78
CA THR A 115 -9.70 -5.85 0.62
C THR A 115 -9.14 -4.47 0.38
N ASP A 116 -8.91 -4.14 -0.90
CA ASP A 116 -8.42 -2.85 -1.36
C ASP A 116 -9.42 -2.22 -2.32
N LEU A 117 -9.54 -0.91 -2.24
CA LEU A 117 -10.26 -0.07 -3.19
C LEU A 117 -9.29 0.95 -3.77
N GLY A 118 -9.44 1.26 -5.05
CA GLY A 118 -8.60 2.25 -5.71
C GLY A 118 -9.35 3.01 -6.79
N LEU A 119 -9.02 4.29 -6.90
CA LEU A 119 -9.52 5.22 -7.91
C LEU A 119 -8.35 6.07 -8.38
N ALA A 120 -8.22 6.26 -9.68
CA ALA A 120 -7.30 7.20 -10.31
C ALA A 120 -7.94 7.75 -11.58
N ASP A 121 -7.34 8.75 -12.21
CA ASP A 121 -7.96 9.46 -13.34
C ASP A 121 -8.37 8.54 -14.48
N ASN A 122 -7.61 7.48 -14.74
CA ASN A 122 -7.86 6.55 -15.85
C ASN A 122 -8.57 5.24 -15.46
N THR A 123 -9.07 5.11 -14.22
CA THR A 123 -9.72 3.86 -13.78
C THR A 123 -11.13 3.66 -14.36
N GLY A 124 -11.78 4.72 -14.81
CA GLY A 124 -13.18 4.68 -15.28
C GLY A 124 -14.20 4.30 -14.19
N GLY A 125 -13.79 4.33 -12.91
CA GLY A 125 -14.59 3.98 -11.74
C GLY A 125 -13.75 3.33 -10.66
N VAL A 126 -14.37 3.03 -9.52
CA VAL A 126 -13.68 2.38 -8.39
C VAL A 126 -13.28 0.96 -8.78
N LYS A 127 -12.00 0.66 -8.60
CA LYS A 127 -11.44 -0.68 -8.73
C LYS A 127 -11.36 -1.32 -7.34
N TRP A 128 -11.53 -2.65 -7.27
CA TRP A 128 -11.41 -3.37 -6.01
C TRP A 128 -10.62 -4.68 -6.17
N GLY A 129 -9.91 -5.05 -5.13
CA GLY A 129 -9.23 -6.32 -5.03
C GLY A 129 -9.39 -6.89 -3.62
N ALA A 130 -9.33 -8.20 -3.49
CA ALA A 130 -9.39 -8.89 -2.21
C ALA A 130 -8.45 -10.10 -2.22
N GLY A 131 -8.03 -10.55 -1.06
CA GLY A 131 -7.13 -11.70 -1.01
C GLY A 131 -6.72 -12.09 0.39
N ILE A 132 -5.74 -12.98 0.39
CA ILE A 132 -5.11 -13.52 1.61
C ILE A 132 -3.62 -13.25 1.57
N GLY A 133 -3.00 -13.15 2.72
CA GLY A 133 -1.56 -12.94 2.82
C GLY A 133 -0.95 -13.54 4.06
N VAL A 134 0.35 -13.65 4.04
CA VAL A 134 1.17 -13.97 5.21
C VAL A 134 2.26 -12.91 5.34
N GLN A 135 2.54 -12.52 6.57
CA GLN A 135 3.64 -11.62 6.90
C GLN A 135 4.52 -12.26 7.97
N LEU A 136 5.80 -12.24 7.74
CA LEU A 136 6.81 -12.75 8.66
C LEU A 136 7.67 -11.57 9.13
N ASP A 137 7.62 -11.29 10.41
CA ASP A 137 8.49 -10.34 11.08
C ASP A 137 9.62 -11.13 11.75
N LEU A 138 10.85 -10.82 11.37
CA LEU A 138 12.03 -11.51 11.86
C LEU A 138 12.81 -10.61 12.83
N ASP A 139 13.11 -11.16 13.99
CA ASP A 139 14.10 -10.63 14.91
C ASP A 139 15.27 -11.61 14.97
N VAL A 140 16.43 -11.17 14.56
CA VAL A 140 17.65 -11.98 14.58
C VAL A 140 18.63 -11.35 15.57
N PHE A 141 18.80 -11.99 16.71
CA PHE A 141 19.67 -11.53 17.80
C PHE A 141 19.36 -10.12 18.31
N GLY A 142 18.07 -9.73 18.36
CA GLY A 142 17.63 -8.40 18.78
C GLY A 142 17.70 -7.33 17.69
N ALA A 143 18.04 -7.70 16.47
CA ALA A 143 17.95 -6.83 15.30
C ALA A 143 16.66 -7.14 14.54
N LEU A 144 15.74 -6.17 14.51
CA LEU A 144 14.53 -6.27 13.70
C LEU A 144 14.90 -6.16 12.21
N LEU A 145 14.66 -7.24 11.48
CA LEU A 145 14.77 -7.23 10.02
C LEU A 145 13.51 -6.66 9.38
N PRO A 146 13.60 -6.16 8.15
CA PRO A 146 12.41 -5.77 7.41
C PRO A 146 11.43 -6.95 7.29
N SER A 147 10.15 -6.69 7.51
CA SER A 147 9.08 -7.68 7.37
C SER A 147 9.06 -8.25 5.95
N LEU A 148 8.84 -9.55 5.84
CA LEU A 148 8.61 -10.22 4.56
C LEU A 148 7.12 -10.49 4.42
N ARG A 149 6.53 -10.09 3.31
CA ARG A 149 5.11 -10.28 3.07
C ARG A 149 4.84 -10.89 1.71
N LEU A 150 3.94 -11.88 1.69
CA LEU A 150 3.42 -12.53 0.50
C LEU A 150 1.90 -12.45 0.52
N ASP A 151 1.33 -11.82 -0.51
CA ASP A 151 -0.12 -11.70 -0.69
C ASP A 151 -0.55 -12.42 -1.99
N TYR A 152 -1.69 -13.09 -1.94
CA TYR A 152 -2.39 -13.62 -3.10
C TYR A 152 -3.73 -12.90 -3.24
N ALA A 153 -3.88 -12.12 -4.32
CA ALA A 153 -4.95 -11.16 -4.50
C ALA A 153 -5.75 -11.43 -5.77
N PHE A 154 -7.06 -11.32 -5.67
CA PHE A 154 -8.01 -11.41 -6.78
C PHE A 154 -8.59 -10.05 -7.11
N SER A 155 -8.97 -9.86 -8.36
CA SER A 155 -9.73 -8.71 -8.84
C SER A 155 -10.65 -9.14 -10.00
N PRO A 156 -11.65 -8.33 -10.39
CA PRO A 156 -12.45 -8.62 -11.57
C PRO A 156 -11.65 -8.78 -12.86
N GLU A 157 -10.46 -8.18 -12.92
CA GLU A 157 -9.57 -8.23 -14.09
C GLU A 157 -8.54 -9.36 -14.00
N SER A 158 -8.36 -9.96 -12.83
CA SER A 158 -7.49 -11.10 -12.60
C SER A 158 -8.19 -12.12 -11.69
N PRO A 159 -9.18 -12.87 -12.22
CA PRO A 159 -9.92 -13.86 -11.44
C PRO A 159 -9.06 -15.05 -11.04
N THR A 160 -7.96 -15.30 -11.75
CA THR A 160 -6.95 -16.33 -11.39
C THR A 160 -6.01 -15.86 -10.28
N GLY A 161 -6.14 -14.60 -9.84
CA GLY A 161 -5.30 -14.02 -8.79
C GLY A 161 -3.90 -13.64 -9.25
N ARG A 162 -3.26 -12.83 -8.41
CA ARG A 162 -1.86 -12.38 -8.56
C ARG A 162 -1.11 -12.50 -7.25
N ILE A 163 0.15 -12.85 -7.33
CA ILE A 163 1.06 -12.89 -6.18
C ILE A 163 1.77 -11.54 -6.08
N HIS A 164 1.77 -10.97 -4.87
CA HIS A 164 2.52 -9.76 -4.53
C HIS A 164 3.50 -10.08 -3.42
N PHE A 165 4.77 -9.87 -3.67
CA PHE A 165 5.83 -9.99 -2.66
C PHE A 165 6.36 -8.61 -2.28
N ARG A 166 6.55 -8.40 -0.99
CA ARG A 166 7.09 -7.14 -0.46
C ARG A 166 8.06 -7.37 0.67
N ILE A 167 9.00 -6.44 0.79
CA ILE A 167 9.97 -6.35 1.89
C ILE A 167 9.76 -5.00 2.55
N GLY A 168 9.52 -4.99 3.86
CA GLY A 168 9.26 -3.79 4.64
C GLY A 168 7.86 -3.72 5.25
N PRO A 169 7.57 -2.70 6.07
CA PRO A 169 6.26 -2.52 6.70
C PRO A 169 5.19 -2.24 5.64
N MET A 170 3.97 -2.75 5.90
CA MET A 170 2.80 -2.57 5.01
C MET A 170 1.74 -1.65 5.62
N PHE A 171 1.81 -1.46 6.91
CA PHE A 171 0.93 -0.62 7.71
C PHE A 171 1.72 0.04 8.83
#